data_11babe6991e39bad1bc14991406e7ce8
#
_entry.id   11babe6991e39bad1bc14991406e7ce8
#
_cell.length_a   1.000
_cell.length_b   1.000
_cell.length_c   1.000
_cell.angle_alpha   90.00
_cell.angle_beta   90.00
_cell.angle_gamma   90.00
#
_symmetry.space_group_name_H-M   'P 1'
#
loop_
_entity.id
_entity.type
_entity.pdbx_description
1 polymer ?
#
loop_
_entity_poly.entity_id
_entity_poly.type
_entity_poly.pdbx_seq_one_letter_code
_entity_poly.pdbx_strand_id
1 'polypeptide(L)'
;MSQRDSGYARVAFDQYETPEWATRALLPHLPSRIEVVWEPACGSGKMVRAMRGASFDVVASDIQTGNDFFTAGYMAADAIVTNPPYSIAVDFIKEALLRMRSEKGFVAMLLRTDFDHAKSRRHLFADHPAFAKKLVLTKRIQWFEDSKSSPSFNHAWFIWDWQHQGAPAIAYHFED
;
A
#
# COMPACT_ATOMS: atom_id res chain seq x y z
N MET A 1 -20.13 14.15 -12.96
CA MET A 1 -18.66 14.01 -12.89
C MET A 1 -18.28 12.78 -13.70
N SER A 2 -17.55 12.96 -14.79
CA SER A 2 -17.15 11.87 -15.70
C SER A 2 -16.22 10.94 -14.93
N GLN A 3 -16.67 9.71 -14.68
CA GLN A 3 -15.78 8.61 -14.31
C GLN A 3 -14.79 8.44 -15.46
N ARG A 4 -13.51 8.71 -15.24
CA ARG A 4 -12.49 8.37 -16.23
C ARG A 4 -12.48 6.85 -16.33
N ASP A 5 -12.85 6.36 -17.50
CA ASP A 5 -12.75 4.94 -17.83
C ASP A 5 -11.27 4.56 -17.80
N SER A 6 -10.93 3.48 -17.11
CA SER A 6 -9.55 3.00 -16.99
C SER A 6 -9.01 2.47 -18.32
N GLY A 7 -9.86 2.25 -19.30
CA GLY A 7 -9.50 1.64 -20.59
C GLY A 7 -9.07 0.16 -20.52
N TYR A 8 -9.11 -0.43 -19.32
CA TYR A 8 -8.78 -1.84 -19.10
C TYR A 8 -9.98 -2.60 -18.56
N ALA A 9 -10.19 -3.82 -19.02
CA ALA A 9 -11.09 -4.77 -18.36
C ALA A 9 -10.56 -4.99 -16.92
N ARG A 10 -11.45 -4.89 -15.93
CA ARG A 10 -11.07 -5.21 -14.54
C ARG A 10 -10.60 -6.64 -14.47
N VAL A 11 -9.39 -6.85 -13.97
CA VAL A 11 -8.86 -8.18 -13.68
C VAL A 11 -9.59 -8.74 -12.47
N ALA A 12 -9.89 -10.03 -12.49
CA ALA A 12 -10.50 -10.72 -11.34
C ALA A 12 -9.64 -10.43 -10.08
N PHE A 13 -10.33 -10.12 -8.98
CA PHE A 13 -9.70 -9.79 -7.68
C PHE A 13 -8.81 -8.52 -7.66
N ASP A 14 -8.95 -7.58 -8.62
CA ASP A 14 -8.13 -6.36 -8.71
C ASP A 14 -6.60 -6.66 -8.67
N GLN A 15 -6.15 -7.74 -9.29
CA GLN A 15 -4.75 -8.20 -9.30
C GLN A 15 -3.89 -7.31 -10.19
N TYR A 16 -3.43 -6.22 -9.61
CA TYR A 16 -2.47 -5.32 -10.24
C TYR A 16 -1.11 -5.48 -9.56
N GLU A 17 -0.18 -6.15 -10.23
CA GLU A 17 1.15 -6.40 -9.70
C GLU A 17 1.99 -5.13 -9.64
N THR A 18 2.32 -4.72 -8.43
CA THR A 18 3.12 -3.53 -8.19
C THR A 18 4.52 -3.69 -8.76
N PRO A 19 4.96 -2.82 -9.69
CA PRO A 19 6.30 -2.90 -10.22
C PRO A 19 7.34 -2.60 -9.13
N GLU A 20 8.53 -3.17 -9.28
CA GLU A 20 9.58 -3.11 -8.28
C GLU A 20 9.98 -1.67 -7.91
N TRP A 21 10.07 -0.77 -8.89
CA TRP A 21 10.40 0.63 -8.64
C TRP A 21 9.42 1.33 -7.69
N ALA A 22 8.11 1.03 -7.81
CA ALA A 22 7.10 1.64 -6.94
C ALA A 22 7.23 1.14 -5.49
N THR A 23 7.64 -0.11 -5.28
CA THR A 23 7.99 -0.63 -3.96
C THR A 23 9.28 0.02 -3.45
N ARG A 24 10.33 0.08 -4.27
CA ARG A 24 11.60 0.70 -3.91
C ARG A 24 11.45 2.18 -3.52
N ALA A 25 10.52 2.90 -4.14
CA ALA A 25 10.19 4.27 -3.77
C ALA A 25 9.77 4.42 -2.29
N LEU A 26 9.10 3.39 -1.73
CA LEU A 26 8.66 3.40 -0.34
C LEU A 26 9.80 3.12 0.64
N LEU A 27 10.78 2.27 0.29
CA LEU A 27 11.76 1.70 1.23
C LEU A 27 12.52 2.77 2.05
N PRO A 28 12.98 3.91 1.48
CA PRO A 28 13.63 4.97 2.27
C PRO A 28 12.73 5.64 3.32
N HIS A 29 11.43 5.38 3.26
CA HIS A 29 10.43 5.94 4.17
C HIS A 29 10.02 4.97 5.29
N LEU A 30 10.52 3.74 5.28
CA LEU A 30 10.35 2.81 6.40
C LEU A 30 11.33 3.20 7.52
N PRO A 31 10.86 3.35 8.76
CA PRO A 31 11.76 3.58 9.90
C PRO A 31 12.73 2.42 10.11
N SER A 32 13.91 2.70 10.62
CA SER A 32 14.97 1.70 10.88
C SER A 32 14.59 0.60 11.87
N ARG A 33 13.51 0.78 12.62
CA ARG A 33 12.96 -0.23 13.54
C ARG A 33 12.15 -1.33 12.85
N ILE A 34 11.86 -1.17 11.55
CA ILE A 34 11.10 -2.16 10.78
C ILE A 34 12.07 -3.19 10.24
N GLU A 35 11.93 -4.41 10.69
CA GLU A 35 12.72 -5.58 10.24
C GLU A 35 11.83 -6.58 9.52
N VAL A 36 10.64 -6.86 10.08
CA VAL A 36 9.68 -7.84 9.56
C VAL A 36 8.48 -7.12 8.94
N VAL A 37 8.23 -7.39 7.66
CA VAL A 37 7.11 -6.82 6.92
C VAL A 37 6.12 -7.90 6.53
N TRP A 38 4.83 -7.68 6.76
CA TRP A 38 3.77 -8.53 6.23
C TRP A 38 3.15 -7.91 4.97
N GLU A 39 3.16 -8.67 3.87
CA GLU A 39 2.43 -8.39 2.62
C GLU A 39 1.24 -9.33 2.52
N PRO A 40 0.01 -8.89 2.89
CA PRO A 40 -1.16 -9.75 2.98
C PRO A 40 -1.92 -9.95 1.67
N ALA A 41 -1.50 -9.33 0.58
CA ALA A 41 -2.08 -9.48 -0.76
C ALA A 41 -0.97 -9.60 -1.80
N CYS A 42 -0.07 -10.56 -1.59
CA CYS A 42 1.23 -10.60 -2.25
C CYS A 42 1.18 -10.97 -3.75
N GLY A 43 0.07 -11.49 -4.25
CA GLY A 43 -0.05 -11.93 -5.64
C GLY A 43 1.13 -12.82 -6.07
N SER A 44 1.79 -12.49 -7.18
CA SER A 44 3.00 -13.20 -7.65
C SER A 44 4.27 -12.92 -6.85
N GLY A 45 4.20 -12.04 -5.84
CA GLY A 45 5.32 -11.71 -4.96
C GLY A 45 6.32 -10.69 -5.52
N LYS A 46 5.95 -9.85 -6.49
CA LYS A 46 6.85 -8.79 -6.98
C LYS A 46 7.29 -7.85 -5.87
N MET A 47 6.35 -7.35 -5.04
CA MET A 47 6.68 -6.53 -3.88
C MET A 47 7.52 -7.27 -2.84
N VAL A 48 7.18 -8.54 -2.57
CA VAL A 48 7.94 -9.40 -1.65
C VAL A 48 9.40 -9.50 -2.07
N ARG A 49 9.66 -9.74 -3.37
CA ARG A 49 11.03 -9.80 -3.89
C ARG A 49 11.78 -8.48 -3.73
N ALA A 50 11.11 -7.35 -4.01
CA ALA A 50 11.71 -6.02 -3.87
C ALA A 50 12.09 -5.71 -2.41
N MET A 51 11.23 -6.04 -1.46
CA MET A 51 11.49 -5.83 -0.03
C MET A 51 12.58 -6.77 0.50
N ARG A 52 12.55 -8.07 0.12
CA ARG A 52 13.62 -9.02 0.49
C ARG A 52 14.98 -8.62 -0.10
N GLY A 53 14.99 -8.09 -1.34
CA GLY A 53 16.20 -7.55 -1.97
C GLY A 53 16.79 -6.33 -1.23
N ALA A 54 16.02 -5.69 -0.38
CA ALA A 54 16.42 -4.59 0.50
C ALA A 54 16.63 -5.04 1.96
N SER A 55 16.77 -6.35 2.18
CA SER A 55 17.09 -6.98 3.46
C SER A 55 15.97 -6.95 4.52
N PHE A 56 14.71 -6.79 4.11
CA PHE A 56 13.57 -7.01 5.02
C PHE A 56 13.21 -8.49 5.08
N ASP A 57 12.87 -8.97 6.27
CA ASP A 57 12.17 -10.24 6.42
C ASP A 57 10.70 -10.05 6.02
N VAL A 58 10.20 -10.86 5.07
CA VAL A 58 8.86 -10.67 4.53
C VAL A 58 8.01 -11.92 4.73
N VAL A 59 6.94 -11.75 5.49
CA VAL A 59 5.82 -12.69 5.56
C VAL A 59 4.89 -12.36 4.40
N ALA A 60 4.68 -13.32 3.50
CA ALA A 60 3.83 -13.15 2.33
C ALA A 60 2.59 -14.03 2.47
N SER A 61 1.41 -13.47 2.25
CA SER A 61 0.16 -14.21 2.21
C SER A 61 -0.77 -13.64 1.13
N ASP A 62 -1.70 -14.45 0.66
CA ASP A 62 -2.69 -14.05 -0.35
C ASP A 62 -3.94 -14.93 -0.23
N ILE A 63 -5.09 -14.36 -0.47
CA ILE A 63 -6.38 -15.07 -0.44
C ILE A 63 -6.41 -16.23 -1.44
N GLN A 64 -5.73 -16.12 -2.57
CA GLN A 64 -5.67 -17.16 -3.58
C GLN A 64 -4.87 -18.39 -3.13
N THR A 65 -4.00 -18.23 -2.14
CA THR A 65 -3.28 -19.33 -1.49
C THR A 65 -3.99 -19.83 -0.23
N GLY A 66 -5.24 -19.39 0.00
CA GLY A 66 -6.07 -19.79 1.14
C GLY A 66 -5.79 -18.99 2.42
N ASN A 67 -5.05 -17.90 2.34
CA ASN A 67 -4.72 -17.04 3.48
C ASN A 67 -5.44 -15.70 3.36
N ASP A 68 -6.61 -15.60 3.96
CA ASP A 68 -7.39 -14.38 4.00
C ASP A 68 -6.87 -13.43 5.08
N PHE A 69 -6.53 -12.21 4.68
CA PHE A 69 -6.04 -11.16 5.57
C PHE A 69 -6.96 -10.88 6.75
N PHE A 70 -8.28 -10.90 6.52
CA PHE A 70 -9.27 -10.57 7.56
C PHE A 70 -9.47 -11.68 8.60
N THR A 71 -9.17 -12.93 8.25
CA THR A 71 -9.33 -14.09 9.14
C THR A 71 -7.99 -14.64 9.63
N ALA A 72 -6.87 -14.14 9.11
CA ALA A 72 -5.54 -14.55 9.53
C ALA A 72 -5.35 -14.28 11.03
N GLY A 73 -4.72 -15.24 11.72
CA GLY A 73 -4.32 -15.10 13.12
C GLY A 73 -3.29 -13.97 13.35
N TYR A 74 -2.74 -13.94 14.53
CA TYR A 74 -1.65 -13.02 14.84
C TYR A 74 -0.41 -13.31 13.96
N MET A 75 0.14 -12.24 13.39
CA MET A 75 1.36 -12.28 12.60
C MET A 75 2.38 -11.36 13.26
N ALA A 76 3.50 -11.93 13.66
CA ALA A 76 4.61 -11.15 14.23
C ALA A 76 5.28 -10.35 13.10
N ALA A 77 4.88 -9.10 12.94
CA ALA A 77 5.42 -8.18 11.94
C ALA A 77 5.46 -6.76 12.51
N ASP A 78 6.46 -5.98 12.13
CA ASP A 78 6.62 -4.59 12.52
C ASP A 78 5.81 -3.66 11.61
N ALA A 79 5.53 -4.13 10.40
CA ALA A 79 4.82 -3.37 9.39
C ALA A 79 3.88 -4.23 8.53
N ILE A 80 2.81 -3.61 8.04
CA ILE A 80 2.02 -4.11 6.91
C ILE A 80 2.25 -3.19 5.72
N VAL A 81 2.75 -3.77 4.61
CA VAL A 81 3.00 -3.05 3.36
C VAL A 81 2.31 -3.79 2.23
N THR A 82 1.34 -3.15 1.57
CA THR A 82 0.54 -3.83 0.55
C THR A 82 0.00 -2.89 -0.52
N ASN A 83 -0.30 -3.46 -1.69
CA ASN A 83 -1.20 -2.90 -2.69
C ASN A 83 -2.54 -3.65 -2.57
N PRO A 84 -3.50 -3.15 -1.78
CA PRO A 84 -4.73 -3.88 -1.52
C PRO A 84 -5.66 -3.90 -2.73
N PRO A 85 -6.58 -4.88 -2.83
CA PRO A 85 -7.67 -4.81 -3.80
C PRO A 85 -8.48 -3.53 -3.59
N TYR A 86 -8.60 -2.68 -4.62
CA TYR A 86 -9.18 -1.34 -4.49
C TYR A 86 -10.66 -1.35 -4.09
N SER A 87 -11.39 -2.40 -4.47
CA SER A 87 -12.80 -2.57 -4.10
C SER A 87 -13.05 -2.64 -2.59
N ILE A 88 -12.07 -3.16 -1.83
CA ILE A 88 -12.13 -3.36 -0.37
C ILE A 88 -10.99 -2.64 0.36
N ALA A 89 -10.34 -1.67 -0.29
CA ALA A 89 -9.18 -0.99 0.28
C ALA A 89 -9.47 -0.27 1.61
N VAL A 90 -10.70 0.23 1.81
CA VAL A 90 -11.11 0.85 3.08
C VAL A 90 -11.05 -0.16 4.23
N ASP A 91 -11.50 -1.38 3.99
CA ASP A 91 -11.53 -2.43 5.01
C ASP A 91 -10.10 -2.96 5.27
N PHE A 92 -9.27 -3.07 4.21
CA PHE A 92 -7.84 -3.35 4.37
C PHE A 92 -7.12 -2.33 5.24
N ILE A 93 -7.38 -1.02 5.03
CA ILE A 93 -6.78 0.04 5.86
C ILE A 93 -7.20 -0.14 7.32
N LYS A 94 -8.49 -0.30 7.59
CA LYS A 94 -9.01 -0.46 8.96
C LYS A 94 -8.40 -1.66 9.67
N GLU A 95 -8.36 -2.81 9.00
CA GLU A 95 -7.81 -4.04 9.55
C GLU A 95 -6.30 -3.90 9.82
N ALA A 96 -5.54 -3.36 8.86
CA ALA A 96 -4.11 -3.13 9.05
C ALA A 96 -3.81 -2.19 10.22
N LEU A 97 -4.56 -1.09 10.32
CA LEU A 97 -4.42 -0.14 11.41
C LEU A 97 -4.77 -0.76 12.77
N LEU A 98 -5.80 -1.60 12.81
CA LEU A 98 -6.18 -2.33 14.03
C LEU A 98 -5.07 -3.30 14.48
N ARG A 99 -4.54 -4.11 13.54
CA ARG A 99 -3.48 -5.09 13.81
C ARG A 99 -2.18 -4.45 14.28
N MET A 100 -1.80 -3.33 13.67
CA MET A 100 -0.54 -2.64 13.99
C MET A 100 -0.63 -1.73 15.22
N ARG A 101 -1.83 -1.52 15.80
CA ARG A 101 -2.01 -0.57 16.90
C ARG A 101 -1.29 -0.99 18.19
N SER A 102 -1.41 -2.25 18.58
CA SER A 102 -0.81 -2.76 19.82
C SER A 102 0.72 -2.75 19.76
N GLU A 103 1.26 -3.06 18.61
CA GLU A 103 2.69 -3.13 18.35
C GLU A 103 3.32 -1.75 18.08
N LYS A 104 2.50 -0.69 18.05
CA LYS A 104 2.93 0.65 17.58
C LYS A 104 3.62 0.56 16.21
N GLY A 105 3.09 -0.31 15.35
CA GLY A 105 3.66 -0.68 14.07
C GLY A 105 3.42 0.35 12.97
N PHE A 106 3.77 -0.05 11.77
CA PHE A 106 3.74 0.78 10.58
C PHE A 106 2.82 0.17 9.52
N VAL A 107 2.09 1.01 8.79
CA VAL A 107 1.24 0.59 7.67
C VAL A 107 1.55 1.45 6.45
N ALA A 108 1.75 0.82 5.30
CA ALA A 108 1.84 1.53 4.03
C ALA A 108 0.96 0.85 2.98
N MET A 109 0.10 1.63 2.32
CA MET A 109 -0.76 1.14 1.26
C MET A 109 -0.62 1.95 -0.01
N LEU A 110 -0.44 1.23 -1.12
CA LEU A 110 -0.40 1.83 -2.45
C LEU A 110 -1.83 2.03 -2.94
N LEU A 111 -2.22 3.29 -3.10
CA LEU A 111 -3.59 3.66 -3.49
C LEU A 111 -3.55 4.75 -4.57
N ARG A 112 -4.70 5.01 -5.19
CA ARG A 112 -4.83 6.19 -6.07
C ARG A 112 -4.60 7.46 -5.27
N THR A 113 -3.95 8.45 -5.88
CA THR A 113 -3.61 9.72 -5.20
C THR A 113 -4.83 10.48 -4.66
N ASP A 114 -6.01 10.27 -5.24
CA ASP A 114 -7.26 10.90 -4.82
C ASP A 114 -8.04 10.10 -3.74
N PHE A 115 -7.44 9.03 -3.21
CA PHE A 115 -8.16 8.14 -2.28
C PHE A 115 -8.54 8.83 -0.97
N ASP A 116 -7.73 9.77 -0.48
CA ASP A 116 -7.96 10.57 0.73
C ASP A 116 -8.95 11.73 0.56
N HIS A 117 -9.41 12.02 -0.66
CA HIS A 117 -10.28 13.18 -0.93
C HIS A 117 -11.73 13.00 -0.48
N ALA A 118 -12.20 11.78 -0.29
CA ALA A 118 -13.59 11.54 0.09
C ALA A 118 -13.85 11.88 1.56
N LYS A 119 -14.88 12.71 1.81
CA LYS A 119 -15.31 13.08 3.17
C LYS A 119 -15.58 11.85 4.06
N SER A 120 -16.13 10.78 3.50
CA SER A 120 -16.42 9.52 4.21
C SER A 120 -15.17 8.79 4.70
N ARG A 121 -14.01 9.08 4.14
CA ARG A 121 -12.71 8.48 4.51
C ARG A 121 -11.83 9.37 5.38
N ARG A 122 -12.29 10.57 5.75
CA ARG A 122 -11.55 11.54 6.53
C ARG A 122 -10.97 10.94 7.82
N HIS A 123 -11.74 10.06 8.48
CA HIS A 123 -11.33 9.37 9.71
C HIS A 123 -10.13 8.42 9.55
N LEU A 124 -9.77 8.03 8.32
CA LEU A 124 -8.61 7.20 8.02
C LEU A 124 -7.36 8.03 7.72
N PHE A 125 -7.53 9.31 7.39
CA PHE A 125 -6.45 10.20 6.95
C PHE A 125 -6.36 11.44 7.85
N ALA A 126 -7.04 12.52 7.50
CA ALA A 126 -6.89 13.82 8.15
C ALA A 126 -7.15 13.79 9.67
N ASP A 127 -8.07 12.96 10.13
CA ASP A 127 -8.43 12.83 11.56
C ASP A 127 -7.77 11.62 12.24
N HIS A 128 -6.96 10.83 11.50
CA HIS A 128 -6.35 9.62 12.06
C HIS A 128 -5.01 9.94 12.73
N PRO A 129 -4.81 9.63 14.02
CA PRO A 129 -3.60 10.04 14.76
C PRO A 129 -2.31 9.42 14.23
N ALA A 130 -2.38 8.24 13.61
CA ALA A 130 -1.21 7.58 13.06
C ALA A 130 -0.92 7.98 11.60
N PHE A 131 -1.79 8.75 10.92
CA PHE A 131 -1.52 9.13 9.53
C PHE A 131 -0.32 10.06 9.46
N ALA A 132 0.77 9.56 8.87
CA ALA A 132 2.07 10.21 8.93
C ALA A 132 2.49 10.86 7.60
N LYS A 133 2.17 10.22 6.46
CA LYS A 133 2.71 10.69 5.19
C LYS A 133 1.91 10.20 3.99
N LYS A 134 1.88 11.04 2.96
CA LYS A 134 1.48 10.69 1.59
C LYS A 134 2.70 10.85 0.69
N LEU A 135 3.24 9.73 0.19
CA LEU A 135 4.35 9.73 -0.74
C LEU A 135 3.80 9.62 -2.17
N VAL A 136 3.84 10.71 -2.89
CA VAL A 136 3.34 10.80 -4.27
C VAL A 136 4.35 10.20 -5.24
N LEU A 137 3.91 9.24 -6.05
CA LEU A 137 4.70 8.71 -7.16
C LEU A 137 4.47 9.60 -8.38
N THR A 138 5.49 10.31 -8.83
CA THR A 138 5.38 11.24 -9.97
C THR A 138 5.35 10.52 -11.32
N LYS A 139 5.86 9.29 -11.36
CA LYS A 139 5.69 8.38 -12.50
C LYS A 139 4.42 7.56 -12.33
N ARG A 140 3.64 7.42 -13.40
CA ARG A 140 2.44 6.58 -13.38
C ARG A 140 2.80 5.11 -13.48
N ILE A 141 2.10 4.28 -12.70
CA ILE A 141 2.30 2.83 -12.73
C ILE A 141 1.68 2.25 -14.01
N GLN A 142 2.50 1.56 -14.79
CA GLN A 142 2.08 0.70 -15.88
C GLN A 142 1.81 -0.69 -15.32
N TRP A 143 0.54 -1.06 -15.22
CA TRP A 143 0.15 -2.33 -14.61
C TRP A 143 0.39 -3.55 -15.51
N PHE A 144 0.41 -3.35 -16.82
CA PHE A 144 0.61 -4.40 -17.81
C PHE A 144 1.77 -4.00 -18.72
N GLU A 145 2.82 -4.80 -18.74
CA GLU A 145 4.06 -4.52 -19.50
C GLU A 145 3.80 -4.41 -21.01
N ASP A 146 2.84 -5.21 -21.53
CA ASP A 146 2.49 -5.23 -22.96
C ASP A 146 1.42 -4.19 -23.35
N SER A 147 0.96 -3.37 -22.42
CA SER A 147 -0.08 -2.38 -22.72
C SER A 147 0.49 -1.19 -23.50
N LYS A 148 -0.07 -0.94 -24.67
CA LYS A 148 0.24 0.25 -25.49
C LYS A 148 -0.49 1.51 -25.00
N SER A 149 -1.42 1.39 -24.05
CA SER A 149 -2.17 2.54 -23.53
C SER A 149 -1.41 3.23 -22.39
N SER A 150 -1.48 4.56 -22.35
CA SER A 150 -0.91 5.33 -21.25
C SER A 150 -1.66 5.04 -19.95
N PRO A 151 -0.95 4.92 -18.80
CA PRO A 151 -1.58 4.72 -17.50
C PRO A 151 -2.55 5.86 -17.17
N SER A 152 -3.77 5.52 -16.70
CA SER A 152 -4.85 6.48 -16.51
C SER A 152 -4.83 7.15 -15.13
N PHE A 153 -4.26 6.48 -14.13
CA PHE A 153 -4.34 6.92 -12.74
C PHE A 153 -2.97 7.17 -12.13
N ASN A 154 -2.92 8.17 -11.26
CA ASN A 154 -1.77 8.47 -10.43
C ASN A 154 -1.90 7.71 -9.10
N HIS A 155 -0.78 7.29 -8.52
CA HIS A 155 -0.72 6.54 -7.27
C HIS A 155 0.17 7.23 -6.26
N ALA A 156 -0.06 6.91 -4.99
CA ALA A 156 0.74 7.34 -3.87
C ALA A 156 0.79 6.22 -2.83
N TRP A 157 1.85 6.15 -2.08
CA TRP A 157 1.88 5.43 -0.84
C TRP A 157 1.26 6.27 0.26
N PHE A 158 0.25 5.73 0.92
CA PHE A 158 -0.32 6.30 2.13
C PHE A 158 0.27 5.56 3.32
N ILE A 159 0.84 6.32 4.24
CA ILE A 159 1.67 5.81 5.32
C ILE A 159 1.06 6.21 6.66
N TRP A 160 0.84 5.21 7.50
CA TRP A 160 0.47 5.37 8.90
C TRP A 160 1.58 4.79 9.77
N ASP A 161 1.94 5.52 10.81
CA ASP A 161 2.93 5.11 11.78
C ASP A 161 2.38 5.40 13.17
N TRP A 162 2.15 4.36 13.97
CA TRP A 162 1.63 4.52 15.32
C TRP A 162 2.61 5.20 16.29
N GLN A 163 3.84 5.43 15.86
CA GLN A 163 4.83 6.24 16.59
C GLN A 163 4.98 7.65 16.01
N HIS A 164 4.20 8.00 14.97
CA HIS A 164 4.24 9.34 14.38
C HIS A 164 3.81 10.42 15.37
N GLN A 165 4.50 11.55 15.31
CA GLN A 165 4.15 12.75 16.07
C GLN A 165 4.12 13.96 15.14
N GLY A 166 3.10 14.80 15.33
CA GLY A 166 2.95 16.01 14.53
C GLY A 166 1.98 15.86 13.35
N ALA A 167 2.01 16.85 12.45
CA ALA A 167 1.16 16.85 11.27
C ALA A 167 1.65 15.89 10.20
N PRO A 168 0.75 15.27 9.41
CA PRO A 168 1.16 14.44 8.29
C PRO A 168 1.88 15.27 7.21
N ALA A 169 2.87 14.64 6.56
CA ALA A 169 3.65 15.27 5.49
C ALA A 169 3.25 14.75 4.10
N ILE A 170 3.50 15.56 3.08
CA ILE A 170 3.50 15.13 1.68
C ILE A 170 4.96 15.05 1.23
N ALA A 171 5.31 13.93 0.60
CA ALA A 171 6.60 13.73 -0.04
C ALA A 171 6.38 13.31 -1.51
N TYR A 172 7.42 13.48 -2.32
CA TYR A 172 7.39 13.11 -3.73
C TYR A 172 8.57 12.20 -4.05
N HIS A 173 8.30 11.16 -4.81
CA HIS A 173 9.32 10.30 -5.40
C HIS A 173 9.42 10.61 -6.88
N PHE A 174 10.63 10.96 -7.31
CA PHE A 174 10.99 11.13 -8.71
C PHE A 174 11.84 9.92 -9.11
N GLU A 175 11.41 9.20 -10.14
CA GLU A 175 12.24 8.18 -10.76
C GLU A 175 12.95 8.84 -11.95
N ASP A 176 14.26 8.83 -11.93
CA ASP A 176 15.15 9.34 -12.97
C ASP A 176 15.14 8.45 -14.24
#